data_a123ee2dc3199a2265e18ceda9fa586b
#
_entry.id   a123ee2dc3199a2265e18ceda9fa586b
#
_cell.length_a   1.000
_cell.length_b   1.000
_cell.length_c   1.000
_cell.angle_alpha   90.00
_cell.angle_beta   90.00
_cell.angle_gamma   90.00
#
_symmetry.space_group_name_H-M   'P 1'
#
loop_
_entity.id
_entity.type
_entity.pdbx_description
1 polymer ?
#
loop_
_entity_poly.entity_id
_entity_poly.type
_entity_poly.pdbx_seq_one_letter_code
_entity_poly.pdbx_strand_id
1 'polypeptide(L)'
;PDVSMTLNGSLAGLVAITAGCAVVNPVGACIIGIVAGIAVVVAIEFIDQKLKIDDPVGAIGIHGVCGAIGTILTGVFAVDGGLAYGGGAHLLGVQTLGVVSVIAWVVVTTTILFKAIDATLGLRVTEEEEVVGLDKLEHGLTSAYADFAKASTVRKLKTEAEKVSVDKAVPVQLVSKSASSDVVASDIKLTKIEIITDQDKFKDLKDALSEIGIMGMTVSNVLGCGTQKGAPK
;
A
#
# COMPACT_ATOMS: atom_id res chain seq x y z
N PRO A 1 13.58 -1.54 -4.52
CA PRO A 1 13.22 -2.04 -3.20
C PRO A 1 11.93 -1.38 -2.74
N ASP A 2 10.99 -2.16 -2.24
CA ASP A 2 9.75 -1.66 -1.69
C ASP A 2 9.98 -1.20 -0.24
N VAL A 3 9.65 0.06 0.05
CA VAL A 3 9.87 0.66 1.38
C VAL A 3 8.92 0.04 2.42
N SER A 4 7.67 -0.18 2.03
CA SER A 4 6.65 -0.77 2.89
C SER A 4 7.04 -2.19 3.31
N MET A 5 7.48 -3.02 2.36
CA MET A 5 7.94 -4.38 2.63
C MET A 5 9.19 -4.41 3.52
N THR A 6 10.09 -3.45 3.36
CA THR A 6 11.29 -3.33 4.22
C THR A 6 10.92 -3.01 5.67
N LEU A 7 9.98 -2.08 5.87
CA LEU A 7 9.44 -1.75 7.20
C LEU A 7 8.68 -2.93 7.82
N ASN A 8 7.89 -3.63 7.02
CA ASN A 8 7.18 -4.83 7.45
C ASN A 8 8.12 -5.93 7.91
N GLY A 9 9.28 -6.08 7.27
CA GLY A 9 10.33 -7.01 7.72
C GLY A 9 10.85 -6.69 9.12
N SER A 10 11.08 -5.41 9.41
CA SER A 10 11.51 -4.95 10.75
C SER A 10 10.42 -5.21 11.80
N LEU A 11 9.17 -4.90 11.48
CA LEU A 11 8.02 -5.15 12.36
C LEU A 11 7.80 -6.64 12.61
N ALA A 12 7.94 -7.48 11.58
CA ALA A 12 7.81 -8.92 11.70
C ALA A 12 8.82 -9.52 12.68
N GLY A 13 10.08 -9.06 12.63
CA GLY A 13 11.11 -9.46 13.59
C GLY A 13 10.75 -9.09 15.03
N LEU A 14 10.27 -7.85 15.25
CA LEU A 14 9.82 -7.39 16.57
C LEU A 14 8.63 -8.20 17.08
N VAL A 15 7.64 -8.47 16.23
CA VAL A 15 6.45 -9.27 16.61
C VAL A 15 6.86 -10.71 16.93
N ALA A 16 7.70 -11.32 16.12
CA ALA A 16 8.10 -12.72 16.32
C ALA A 16 8.87 -12.94 17.62
N ILE A 17 9.70 -11.98 18.05
CA ILE A 17 10.47 -12.13 19.30
C ILE A 17 9.67 -11.85 20.57
N THR A 18 8.46 -11.26 20.48
CA THR A 18 7.70 -10.86 21.67
C THR A 18 7.43 -12.00 22.63
N ALA A 19 7.06 -13.18 22.15
CA ALA A 19 6.82 -14.36 23.00
C ALA A 19 8.09 -14.87 23.66
N GLY A 20 9.23 -14.74 23.00
CA GLY A 20 10.51 -15.29 23.44
C GLY A 20 11.45 -14.30 24.13
N CYS A 21 11.11 -13.00 24.21
CA CYS A 21 12.04 -11.94 24.57
C CYS A 21 12.73 -12.13 25.93
N ALA A 22 12.08 -12.79 26.90
CA ALA A 22 12.61 -13.02 28.25
C ALA A 22 13.32 -14.38 28.40
N VAL A 23 13.15 -15.31 27.45
CA VAL A 23 13.58 -16.72 27.60
C VAL A 23 14.51 -17.19 26.48
N VAL A 24 14.69 -16.40 25.43
CA VAL A 24 15.55 -16.75 24.29
C VAL A 24 16.85 -15.93 24.38
N ASN A 25 17.97 -16.58 24.09
CA ASN A 25 19.26 -15.87 24.02
C ASN A 25 19.43 -15.05 22.70
N PRO A 26 20.44 -14.16 22.60
CA PRO A 26 20.61 -13.33 21.41
C PRO A 26 20.77 -14.09 20.08
N VAL A 27 21.37 -15.29 20.12
CA VAL A 27 21.54 -16.11 18.91
C VAL A 27 20.19 -16.64 18.43
N GLY A 28 19.39 -17.19 19.34
CA GLY A 28 18.02 -17.64 19.05
C GLY A 28 17.14 -16.49 18.58
N ALA A 29 17.25 -15.31 19.20
CA ALA A 29 16.52 -14.10 18.77
C ALA A 29 16.89 -13.67 17.34
N CYS A 30 18.17 -13.74 16.97
CA CYS A 30 18.61 -13.44 15.62
C CYS A 30 18.03 -14.43 14.59
N ILE A 31 18.00 -15.72 14.90
CA ILE A 31 17.41 -16.75 14.03
C ILE A 31 15.92 -16.53 13.87
N ILE A 32 15.19 -16.25 14.98
CA ILE A 32 13.75 -15.94 14.94
C ILE A 32 13.48 -14.73 14.04
N GLY A 33 14.29 -13.67 14.17
CA GLY A 33 14.15 -12.46 13.34
C GLY A 33 14.38 -12.72 11.85
N ILE A 34 15.40 -13.52 11.50
CA ILE A 34 15.66 -13.92 10.10
C ILE A 34 14.49 -14.73 9.53
N VAL A 35 13.99 -15.70 10.28
CA VAL A 35 12.84 -16.53 9.86
C VAL A 35 11.61 -15.67 9.66
N ALA A 36 11.34 -14.75 10.59
CA ALA A 36 10.19 -13.84 10.50
C ALA A 36 10.30 -12.88 9.30
N GLY A 37 11.50 -12.32 9.05
CA GLY A 37 11.73 -11.45 7.91
C GLY A 37 11.49 -12.11 6.55
N ILE A 38 11.82 -13.40 6.42
CA ILE A 38 11.51 -14.20 5.22
C ILE A 38 10.02 -14.54 5.18
N ALA A 39 9.48 -14.99 6.31
CA ALA A 39 8.09 -15.44 6.40
C ALA A 39 7.09 -14.32 6.09
N VAL A 40 7.35 -13.09 6.52
CA VAL A 40 6.42 -11.96 6.28
C VAL A 40 6.26 -11.66 4.80
N VAL A 41 7.34 -11.68 4.02
CA VAL A 41 7.28 -11.42 2.58
C VAL A 41 6.42 -12.48 1.89
N VAL A 42 6.70 -13.75 2.18
CA VAL A 42 5.94 -14.88 1.61
C VAL A 42 4.48 -14.85 2.06
N ALA A 43 4.23 -14.52 3.33
CA ALA A 43 2.88 -14.48 3.89
C ALA A 43 2.04 -13.37 3.26
N ILE A 44 2.57 -12.14 3.15
CA ILE A 44 1.87 -11.01 2.55
C ILE A 44 1.54 -11.31 1.08
N GLU A 45 2.52 -11.76 0.29
CA GLU A 45 2.27 -12.10 -1.11
C GLU A 45 1.26 -13.25 -1.27
N PHE A 46 1.30 -14.25 -0.40
CA PHE A 46 0.37 -15.36 -0.43
C PHE A 46 -1.06 -14.93 -0.06
N ILE A 47 -1.21 -14.10 0.98
CA ILE A 47 -2.50 -13.60 1.44
C ILE A 47 -3.15 -12.72 0.37
N ASP A 48 -2.38 -11.78 -0.17
CA ASP A 48 -2.87 -10.84 -1.19
C ASP A 48 -3.14 -11.54 -2.53
N GLN A 49 -2.15 -12.26 -3.08
CA GLN A 49 -2.24 -12.76 -4.46
C GLN A 49 -2.99 -14.09 -4.60
N LYS A 50 -2.88 -14.97 -3.60
CA LYS A 50 -3.48 -16.31 -3.67
C LYS A 50 -4.81 -16.39 -2.94
N LEU A 51 -4.87 -15.91 -1.71
CA LEU A 51 -6.11 -15.91 -0.94
C LEU A 51 -7.02 -14.74 -1.32
N LYS A 52 -6.48 -13.68 -1.93
CA LYS A 52 -7.19 -12.45 -2.29
C LYS A 52 -7.92 -11.84 -1.10
N ILE A 53 -7.26 -11.90 0.06
CA ILE A 53 -7.72 -11.23 1.27
C ILE A 53 -7.11 -9.85 1.31
N ASP A 54 -7.94 -8.85 1.51
CA ASP A 54 -7.53 -7.46 1.61
C ASP A 54 -6.75 -7.24 2.93
N ASP A 55 -5.45 -7.04 2.80
CA ASP A 55 -4.53 -6.77 3.92
C ASP A 55 -3.57 -5.61 3.55
N PRO A 56 -4.09 -4.37 3.44
CA PRO A 56 -3.39 -3.24 2.83
C PRO A 56 -2.10 -2.85 3.54
N VAL A 57 -1.95 -3.17 4.80
CA VAL A 57 -0.75 -2.88 5.60
C VAL A 57 0.06 -4.12 5.97
N GLY A 58 -0.38 -5.31 5.55
CA GLY A 58 0.28 -6.56 5.88
C GLY A 58 0.07 -7.03 7.32
N ALA A 59 -1.01 -6.58 7.98
CA ALA A 59 -1.26 -6.87 9.39
C ALA A 59 -1.41 -8.37 9.67
N ILE A 60 -2.08 -9.12 8.79
CA ILE A 60 -2.24 -10.57 8.93
C ILE A 60 -0.88 -11.27 8.82
N GLY A 61 -0.08 -10.87 7.82
CA GLY A 61 1.27 -11.41 7.63
C GLY A 61 2.19 -11.12 8.82
N ILE A 62 2.20 -9.87 9.30
CA ILE A 62 3.06 -9.42 10.39
C ILE A 62 2.62 -10.00 11.73
N HIS A 63 1.38 -9.76 12.14
CA HIS A 63 0.92 -10.10 13.48
C HIS A 63 0.40 -11.54 13.58
N GLY A 64 -0.39 -11.99 12.61
CA GLY A 64 -0.94 -13.34 12.60
C GLY A 64 0.13 -14.40 12.31
N VAL A 65 0.80 -14.30 11.15
CA VAL A 65 1.74 -15.34 10.72
C VAL A 65 3.05 -15.27 11.50
N CYS A 66 3.70 -14.10 11.58
CA CYS A 66 4.99 -13.99 12.27
C CYS A 66 4.85 -14.11 13.78
N GLY A 67 3.73 -13.66 14.38
CA GLY A 67 3.44 -13.88 15.78
C GLY A 67 3.27 -15.37 16.12
N ALA A 68 2.55 -16.11 15.30
CA ALA A 68 2.40 -17.56 15.44
C ALA A 68 3.75 -18.31 15.30
N ILE A 69 4.52 -17.98 14.26
CA ILE A 69 5.85 -18.55 14.03
C ILE A 69 6.78 -18.26 15.22
N GLY A 70 6.84 -17.00 15.66
CA GLY A 70 7.70 -16.60 16.78
C GLY A 70 7.34 -17.30 18.08
N THR A 71 6.06 -17.46 18.38
CA THR A 71 5.58 -18.21 19.55
C THR A 71 5.98 -19.69 19.47
N ILE A 72 5.82 -20.32 18.32
CA ILE A 72 6.25 -21.71 18.11
C ILE A 72 7.78 -21.83 18.24
N LEU A 73 8.53 -20.89 17.65
CA LEU A 73 10.00 -20.89 17.72
C LEU A 73 10.52 -20.63 19.13
N THR A 74 9.75 -19.99 20.01
CA THR A 74 10.08 -19.91 21.44
C THR A 74 10.20 -21.32 22.05
N GLY A 75 9.33 -22.26 21.66
CA GLY A 75 9.45 -23.67 22.07
C GLY A 75 10.71 -24.35 21.58
N VAL A 76 11.33 -23.85 20.51
CA VAL A 76 12.61 -24.35 19.99
C VAL A 76 13.79 -23.70 20.69
N PHE A 77 13.80 -22.35 20.83
CA PHE A 77 14.98 -21.56 21.22
C PHE A 77 14.96 -21.03 22.67
N ALA A 78 13.97 -21.38 23.48
CA ALA A 78 14.02 -21.06 24.91
C ALA A 78 15.23 -21.74 25.56
N VAL A 79 16.00 -20.98 26.33
CA VAL A 79 17.22 -21.49 27.01
C VAL A 79 16.87 -22.61 27.97
N ASP A 80 15.76 -22.44 28.73
CA ASP A 80 15.24 -23.45 29.62
C ASP A 80 14.07 -24.19 28.94
N GLY A 81 14.22 -25.48 28.74
CA GLY A 81 13.17 -26.36 28.21
C GLY A 81 12.98 -26.31 26.68
N GLY A 82 13.74 -25.49 25.94
CA GLY A 82 13.67 -25.42 24.49
C GLY A 82 14.29 -26.65 23.82
N LEU A 83 13.74 -27.03 22.68
CA LEU A 83 14.17 -28.19 21.90
C LEU A 83 15.66 -28.13 21.55
N ALA A 84 16.17 -26.96 21.12
CA ALA A 84 17.56 -26.75 20.72
C ALA A 84 18.55 -26.86 21.90
N TYR A 85 18.10 -26.73 23.13
CA TYR A 85 18.91 -26.79 24.37
C TYR A 85 18.71 -28.10 25.15
N GLY A 86 18.12 -29.11 24.51
CA GLY A 86 17.95 -30.43 25.11
C GLY A 86 16.74 -30.57 26.03
N GLY A 87 15.83 -29.59 26.07
CA GLY A 87 14.59 -29.65 26.85
C GLY A 87 13.50 -30.55 26.29
N GLY A 88 13.75 -31.22 25.17
CA GLY A 88 12.78 -32.08 24.51
C GLY A 88 11.67 -31.30 23.79
N ALA A 89 10.68 -32.03 23.28
CA ALA A 89 9.61 -31.44 22.46
C ALA A 89 8.42 -30.91 23.27
N HIS A 90 8.46 -31.00 24.60
CA HIS A 90 7.31 -30.66 25.44
C HIS A 90 6.93 -29.17 25.29
N LEU A 91 7.89 -28.25 25.45
CA LEU A 91 7.63 -26.82 25.34
C LEU A 91 7.16 -26.43 23.93
N LEU A 92 7.76 -27.01 22.89
CA LEU A 92 7.33 -26.83 21.50
C LEU A 92 5.87 -27.26 21.30
N GLY A 93 5.49 -28.41 21.88
CA GLY A 93 4.10 -28.89 21.83
C GLY A 93 3.13 -27.96 22.53
N VAL A 94 3.49 -27.45 23.72
CA VAL A 94 2.67 -26.49 24.47
C VAL A 94 2.49 -25.19 23.69
N GLN A 95 3.57 -24.62 23.12
CA GLN A 95 3.50 -23.39 22.32
C GLN A 95 2.64 -23.58 21.06
N THR A 96 2.82 -24.71 20.36
CA THR A 96 2.01 -25.03 19.18
C THR A 96 0.52 -25.17 19.53
N LEU A 97 0.20 -25.89 20.61
CA LEU A 97 -1.17 -26.04 21.08
C LEU A 97 -1.77 -24.68 21.46
N GLY A 98 -1.00 -23.84 22.16
CA GLY A 98 -1.41 -22.48 22.51
C GLY A 98 -1.76 -21.65 21.27
N VAL A 99 -0.88 -21.61 20.27
CA VAL A 99 -1.11 -20.90 19.00
C VAL A 99 -2.38 -21.39 18.31
N VAL A 100 -2.56 -22.70 18.15
CA VAL A 100 -3.74 -23.28 17.50
C VAL A 100 -5.02 -22.92 18.27
N SER A 101 -4.98 -23.00 19.60
CA SER A 101 -6.12 -22.66 20.45
C SER A 101 -6.51 -21.19 20.32
N VAL A 102 -5.52 -20.29 20.33
CA VAL A 102 -5.77 -18.84 20.15
C VAL A 102 -6.33 -18.55 18.76
N ILE A 103 -5.76 -19.13 17.71
CA ILE A 103 -6.27 -18.97 16.33
C ILE A 103 -7.74 -19.42 16.28
N ALA A 104 -8.04 -20.61 16.77
CA ALA A 104 -9.41 -21.14 16.76
C ALA A 104 -10.38 -20.22 17.51
N TRP A 105 -10.00 -19.78 18.71
CA TRP A 105 -10.80 -18.86 19.51
C TRP A 105 -11.05 -17.53 18.81
N VAL A 106 -9.99 -16.90 18.33
CA VAL A 106 -10.06 -15.60 17.64
C VAL A 106 -10.92 -15.70 16.38
N VAL A 107 -10.69 -16.69 15.53
CA VAL A 107 -11.47 -16.87 14.29
C VAL A 107 -12.97 -17.01 14.59
N VAL A 108 -13.34 -17.82 15.58
CA VAL A 108 -14.75 -18.02 15.94
C VAL A 108 -15.36 -16.74 16.51
N THR A 109 -14.70 -16.16 17.52
CA THR A 109 -15.27 -14.99 18.23
C THR A 109 -15.32 -13.75 17.34
N THR A 110 -14.28 -13.46 16.56
CA THR A 110 -14.27 -12.30 15.67
C THR A 110 -15.24 -12.48 14.50
N THR A 111 -15.40 -13.69 13.97
CA THR A 111 -16.40 -13.94 12.92
C THR A 111 -17.81 -13.66 13.43
N ILE A 112 -18.14 -14.11 14.65
CA ILE A 112 -19.45 -13.83 15.25
C ILE A 112 -19.61 -12.32 15.47
N LEU A 113 -18.58 -11.66 16.03
CA LEU A 113 -18.60 -10.23 16.32
C LEU A 113 -18.80 -9.40 15.04
N PHE A 114 -17.98 -9.64 14.01
CA PHE A 114 -18.08 -8.87 12.78
C PHE A 114 -19.37 -9.13 12.01
N LYS A 115 -19.90 -10.34 12.02
CA LYS A 115 -21.23 -10.60 11.46
C LYS A 115 -22.36 -9.88 12.21
N ALA A 116 -22.25 -9.78 13.53
CA ALA A 116 -23.23 -9.04 14.33
C ALA A 116 -23.14 -7.53 14.04
N ILE A 117 -21.94 -6.97 13.92
CA ILE A 117 -21.73 -5.56 13.55
C ILE A 117 -22.25 -5.28 12.14
N ASP A 118 -21.92 -6.14 11.18
CA ASP A 118 -22.37 -6.00 9.81
C ASP A 118 -23.90 -6.01 9.67
N ALA A 119 -24.56 -6.89 10.42
CA ALA A 119 -26.01 -6.98 10.45
C ALA A 119 -26.71 -5.79 11.12
N THR A 120 -26.03 -5.03 11.97
CA THR A 120 -26.60 -3.93 12.75
C THR A 120 -26.21 -2.55 12.27
N LEU A 121 -24.91 -2.32 12.04
CA LEU A 121 -24.32 -1.03 11.69
C LEU A 121 -23.79 -0.96 10.26
N GLY A 122 -23.55 -2.12 9.65
CA GLY A 122 -22.76 -2.23 8.43
C GLY A 122 -21.26 -2.13 8.70
N LEU A 123 -20.46 -2.91 7.96
CA LEU A 123 -18.99 -2.92 8.10
C LEU A 123 -18.29 -2.23 6.95
N ARG A 124 -18.89 -2.24 5.77
CA ARG A 124 -18.28 -1.68 4.58
C ARG A 124 -19.01 -0.42 4.14
N VAL A 125 -18.22 0.52 3.71
CA VAL A 125 -18.69 1.71 3.00
C VAL A 125 -19.24 1.33 1.62
N THR A 126 -19.99 2.23 1.00
CA THR A 126 -20.48 2.01 -0.35
C THR A 126 -19.34 1.96 -1.37
N GLU A 127 -19.55 1.33 -2.51
CA GLU A 127 -18.55 1.28 -3.59
C GLU A 127 -18.12 2.68 -4.05
N GLU A 128 -19.05 3.63 -4.04
CA GLU A 128 -18.76 5.03 -4.38
C GLU A 128 -17.82 5.69 -3.36
N GLU A 129 -18.05 5.48 -2.08
CA GLU A 129 -17.21 5.99 -1.00
C GLU A 129 -15.81 5.36 -1.02
N GLU A 130 -15.72 4.04 -1.29
CA GLU A 130 -14.46 3.33 -1.40
C GLU A 130 -13.60 3.87 -2.55
N VAL A 131 -14.22 4.23 -3.67
CA VAL A 131 -13.55 4.80 -4.84
C VAL A 131 -13.13 6.25 -4.63
N VAL A 132 -13.97 7.07 -4.02
CA VAL A 132 -13.69 8.49 -3.74
C VAL A 132 -12.66 8.64 -2.63
N GLY A 133 -12.64 7.69 -1.70
CA GLY A 133 -11.81 7.70 -0.49
C GLY A 133 -12.52 8.31 0.71
N LEU A 134 -12.28 7.74 1.87
CA LEU A 134 -12.94 8.09 3.13
C LEU A 134 -12.49 9.44 3.70
N ASP A 135 -11.28 9.89 3.38
CA ASP A 135 -10.74 11.15 3.87
C ASP A 135 -11.67 12.33 3.62
N LYS A 136 -12.27 12.37 2.43
CA LYS A 136 -13.16 13.47 2.04
C LYS A 136 -14.55 13.33 2.64
N LEU A 137 -15.10 12.12 2.66
CA LEU A 137 -16.50 11.88 3.03
C LEU A 137 -16.68 11.79 4.55
N GLU A 138 -15.79 11.09 5.24
CA GLU A 138 -15.87 10.93 6.69
C GLU A 138 -15.18 12.06 7.47
N HIS A 139 -14.03 12.54 6.97
CA HIS A 139 -13.19 13.50 7.70
C HIS A 139 -13.23 14.92 7.14
N GLY A 140 -13.86 15.16 5.99
CA GLY A 140 -13.89 16.46 5.32
C GLY A 140 -12.50 16.95 4.88
N LEU A 141 -11.52 16.06 4.81
CA LEU A 141 -10.14 16.35 4.47
C LEU A 141 -9.91 16.22 2.96
N THR A 142 -8.96 16.97 2.43
CA THR A 142 -8.47 16.73 1.08
C THR A 142 -7.70 15.42 1.10
N SER A 143 -8.10 14.45 0.28
CA SER A 143 -7.41 13.17 0.19
C SER A 143 -5.93 13.36 -0.13
N ALA A 144 -5.04 12.76 0.67
CA ALA A 144 -3.60 12.77 0.40
C ALA A 144 -3.25 12.07 -0.93
N TYR A 145 -4.14 11.21 -1.41
CA TYR A 145 -3.99 10.41 -2.64
C TYR A 145 -4.99 10.81 -3.74
N ALA A 146 -5.66 11.97 -3.61
CA ALA A 146 -6.62 12.44 -4.61
C ALA A 146 -6.05 12.45 -6.04
N ASP A 147 -4.74 12.59 -6.14
CA ASP A 147 -4.01 12.65 -7.39
C ASP A 147 -3.76 11.27 -8.03
N PHE A 148 -3.97 10.19 -7.28
CA PHE A 148 -3.76 8.81 -7.73
C PHE A 148 -5.05 8.02 -7.96
N ALA A 149 -6.22 8.62 -7.67
CA ALA A 149 -7.51 7.99 -7.97
C ALA A 149 -7.65 7.75 -9.47
N LYS A 150 -7.92 6.50 -9.87
CA LYS A 150 -8.05 6.15 -11.30
C LYS A 150 -9.15 6.99 -11.95
N ALA A 151 -8.79 7.83 -12.90
CA ALA A 151 -9.68 8.74 -13.64
C ALA A 151 -10.89 8.02 -14.31
N SER A 152 -10.80 6.69 -14.52
CA SER A 152 -11.86 5.87 -15.10
C SER A 152 -13.13 5.79 -14.25
N THR A 153 -13.01 5.91 -12.94
CA THR A 153 -14.14 5.77 -12.01
C THR A 153 -14.82 7.14 -11.77
N VAL A 154 -14.01 8.20 -11.69
CA VAL A 154 -14.53 9.57 -11.63
C VAL A 154 -15.30 9.94 -12.92
N ARG A 155 -14.94 9.34 -14.05
CA ARG A 155 -15.60 9.58 -15.35
C ARG A 155 -17.03 9.05 -15.40
N LYS A 156 -17.37 7.96 -14.69
CA LYS A 156 -18.74 7.44 -14.62
C LYS A 156 -19.67 8.37 -13.84
N LEU A 157 -19.17 9.04 -12.81
CA LEU A 157 -19.95 9.96 -11.98
C LEU A 157 -20.14 11.34 -12.62
N LYS A 158 -19.24 11.76 -13.51
CA LYS A 158 -19.33 13.06 -14.21
C LYS A 158 -20.08 13.02 -15.55
N THR A 159 -20.53 11.87 -16.03
CA THR A 159 -21.18 11.77 -17.35
C THR A 159 -22.56 12.40 -17.40
N GLU A 160 -23.13 12.83 -16.26
CA GLU A 160 -24.40 13.59 -16.21
C GLU A 160 -24.24 15.08 -15.96
N ALA A 161 -23.03 15.58 -15.67
CA ALA A 161 -22.82 17.01 -15.41
C ALA A 161 -21.86 17.64 -16.45
N GLU A 162 -22.42 18.42 -17.31
CA GLU A 162 -21.80 19.47 -18.14
C GLU A 162 -20.80 19.06 -19.22
N LYS A 163 -21.30 19.10 -20.47
CA LYS A 163 -20.50 19.23 -21.69
C LYS A 163 -19.82 20.61 -21.68
N VAL A 164 -18.53 20.63 -21.32
CA VAL A 164 -17.71 21.81 -21.50
C VAL A 164 -17.51 22.04 -23.01
N SER A 165 -17.88 23.22 -23.50
CA SER A 165 -17.76 23.60 -24.91
C SER A 165 -16.28 23.75 -25.27
N VAL A 166 -15.91 23.16 -26.42
CA VAL A 166 -14.54 23.13 -26.97
C VAL A 166 -14.01 24.52 -27.35
N ASP A 167 -14.86 25.55 -27.36
CA ASP A 167 -14.53 26.91 -27.79
C ASP A 167 -13.63 27.71 -26.83
N LYS A 168 -13.24 27.13 -25.68
CA LYS A 168 -12.33 27.75 -24.71
C LYS A 168 -10.93 27.13 -24.69
N ALA A 169 -10.62 26.24 -25.62
CA ALA A 169 -9.29 25.63 -25.70
C ALA A 169 -8.28 26.61 -26.35
N VAL A 170 -7.19 26.90 -25.63
CA VAL A 170 -6.06 27.67 -26.16
C VAL A 170 -5.20 26.75 -27.04
N PRO A 171 -4.87 27.13 -28.29
CA PRO A 171 -4.08 26.27 -29.15
C PRO A 171 -2.66 26.06 -28.62
N VAL A 172 -2.26 24.79 -28.49
CA VAL A 172 -0.91 24.39 -28.08
C VAL A 172 -0.01 24.35 -29.30
N GLN A 173 1.07 25.14 -29.34
CA GLN A 173 2.12 25.02 -30.35
C GLN A 173 3.03 23.83 -30.01
N LEU A 174 3.06 22.83 -30.88
CA LEU A 174 4.01 21.72 -30.80
C LEU A 174 5.38 22.19 -31.29
N VAL A 175 6.34 22.33 -30.39
CA VAL A 175 7.75 22.55 -30.74
C VAL A 175 8.44 21.19 -30.87
N SER A 176 8.67 20.73 -32.09
CA SER A 176 9.47 19.55 -32.36
C SER A 176 10.96 19.88 -32.28
N LYS A 177 11.62 19.45 -31.20
CA LYS A 177 13.07 19.52 -31.08
C LYS A 177 13.64 18.15 -31.44
N SER A 178 14.32 18.06 -32.57
CA SER A 178 15.10 16.89 -32.94
C SER A 178 16.34 16.78 -32.06
N ALA A 179 16.41 15.76 -31.26
CA ALA A 179 17.63 15.34 -30.57
C ALA A 179 17.89 13.87 -30.88
N SER A 180 18.97 13.65 -31.63
CA SER A 180 19.54 12.34 -31.87
C SER A 180 20.11 11.74 -30.58
N SER A 181 19.63 10.58 -30.20
CA SER A 181 20.41 9.61 -29.42
C SER A 181 19.84 8.23 -29.68
N ASP A 182 20.73 7.32 -30.04
CA ASP A 182 20.47 5.93 -30.36
C ASP A 182 19.74 5.22 -29.25
N VAL A 183 18.50 4.81 -29.49
CA VAL A 183 17.74 3.95 -28.61
C VAL A 183 17.25 2.77 -29.41
N VAL A 184 17.55 1.59 -28.87
CA VAL A 184 17.13 0.27 -29.35
C VAL A 184 15.65 0.28 -29.72
N ALA A 185 15.35 -0.15 -30.94
CA ALA A 185 14.02 -0.18 -31.51
C ALA A 185 13.09 -1.13 -30.73
N SER A 186 12.18 -0.57 -29.97
CA SER A 186 10.92 -1.21 -29.63
C SER A 186 9.83 -0.54 -30.45
N ASP A 187 8.88 -1.31 -30.97
CA ASP A 187 7.76 -0.83 -31.78
C ASP A 187 6.79 0.13 -31.04
N ILE A 188 7.13 0.55 -29.84
CA ILE A 188 6.35 1.48 -29.03
C ILE A 188 6.91 2.88 -29.19
N LYS A 189 6.17 3.73 -29.89
CA LYS A 189 6.49 5.14 -30.07
C LYS A 189 6.14 5.93 -28.80
N LEU A 190 7.15 6.24 -27.99
CA LEU A 190 6.98 7.08 -26.81
C LEU A 190 7.12 8.57 -27.20
N THR A 191 6.13 9.38 -26.79
CA THR A 191 6.16 10.83 -26.99
C THR A 191 6.30 11.49 -25.62
N LYS A 192 7.37 12.28 -25.41
CA LYS A 192 7.53 13.13 -24.24
C LYS A 192 6.88 14.47 -24.52
N ILE A 193 5.95 14.90 -23.65
CA ILE A 193 5.33 16.22 -23.68
C ILE A 193 5.84 16.98 -22.45
N GLU A 194 6.39 18.16 -22.67
CA GLU A 194 6.82 19.09 -21.64
C GLU A 194 5.92 20.33 -21.67
N ILE A 195 5.27 20.64 -20.54
CA ILE A 195 4.36 21.77 -20.40
C ILE A 195 4.88 22.64 -19.27
N ILE A 196 5.11 23.93 -19.55
CA ILE A 196 5.48 24.94 -18.56
C ILE A 196 4.24 25.80 -18.32
N THR A 197 3.77 25.84 -17.08
CA THR A 197 2.57 26.58 -16.69
C THR A 197 2.75 27.26 -15.33
N ASP A 198 1.93 28.26 -15.07
CA ASP A 198 1.85 28.86 -13.75
C ASP A 198 1.22 27.88 -12.75
N GLN A 199 1.61 28.00 -11.50
CA GLN A 199 1.14 27.12 -10.42
C GLN A 199 -0.38 27.17 -10.25
N ASP A 200 -0.99 28.32 -10.47
CA ASP A 200 -2.44 28.53 -10.35
C ASP A 200 -3.24 27.75 -11.42
N LYS A 201 -2.63 27.49 -12.59
CA LYS A 201 -3.24 26.77 -13.70
C LYS A 201 -2.94 25.27 -13.70
N PHE A 202 -2.12 24.83 -12.77
CA PHE A 202 -1.68 23.44 -12.71
C PHE A 202 -2.85 22.48 -12.52
N LYS A 203 -3.81 22.84 -11.67
CA LYS A 203 -4.99 22.01 -11.41
C LYS A 203 -5.85 21.82 -12.67
N ASP A 204 -6.11 22.91 -13.38
CA ASP A 204 -6.93 22.86 -14.62
C ASP A 204 -6.22 22.05 -15.72
N LEU A 205 -4.90 22.20 -15.84
CA LEU A 205 -4.07 21.42 -16.76
C LEU A 205 -4.11 19.93 -16.44
N LYS A 206 -3.98 19.59 -15.17
CA LYS A 206 -4.03 18.21 -14.71
C LYS A 206 -5.38 17.55 -15.01
N ASP A 207 -6.47 18.26 -14.71
CA ASP A 207 -7.82 17.78 -14.96
C ASP A 207 -8.03 17.55 -16.48
N ALA A 208 -7.60 18.49 -17.33
CA ALA A 208 -7.68 18.36 -18.79
C ALA A 208 -6.84 17.19 -19.34
N LEU A 209 -5.63 16.97 -18.82
CA LEU A 209 -4.79 15.84 -19.22
C LEU A 209 -5.39 14.51 -18.80
N SER A 210 -6.01 14.45 -17.64
CA SER A 210 -6.73 13.27 -17.16
C SER A 210 -7.93 12.93 -18.05
N GLU A 211 -8.66 13.93 -18.55
CA GLU A 211 -9.80 13.75 -19.45
C GLU A 211 -9.41 13.09 -20.79
N ILE A 212 -8.22 13.37 -21.30
CA ILE A 212 -7.70 12.75 -22.53
C ILE A 212 -6.94 11.45 -22.30
N GLY A 213 -6.95 10.94 -21.04
CA GLY A 213 -6.39 9.64 -20.70
C GLY A 213 -4.90 9.63 -20.32
N ILE A 214 -4.29 10.79 -20.11
CA ILE A 214 -2.91 10.89 -19.60
C ILE A 214 -2.94 10.77 -18.07
N MET A 215 -2.50 9.61 -17.57
CA MET A 215 -2.62 9.21 -16.16
C MET A 215 -1.35 9.45 -15.34
N GLY A 216 -0.22 9.74 -15.97
CA GLY A 216 1.06 9.94 -15.30
C GLY A 216 1.78 11.17 -15.79
N MET A 217 2.26 12.01 -14.86
CA MET A 217 3.09 13.16 -15.16
C MET A 217 4.16 13.33 -14.09
N THR A 218 5.31 13.86 -14.48
CA THR A 218 6.33 14.30 -13.53
C THR A 218 6.27 15.81 -13.41
N VAL A 219 6.13 16.33 -12.21
CA VAL A 219 6.05 17.76 -11.93
C VAL A 219 7.35 18.21 -11.29
N SER A 220 7.95 19.26 -11.82
CA SER A 220 9.13 19.91 -11.23
C SER A 220 8.94 21.42 -11.20
N ASN A 221 9.33 22.04 -10.11
CA ASN A 221 9.36 23.50 -10.01
C ASN A 221 10.56 24.02 -10.82
N VAL A 222 10.29 24.94 -11.75
CA VAL A 222 11.32 25.59 -12.55
C VAL A 222 11.27 27.09 -12.29
N LEU A 223 12.46 27.70 -12.12
CA LEU A 223 12.60 29.16 -12.06
C LEU A 223 12.92 29.66 -13.46
N GLY A 224 11.98 30.38 -14.05
CA GLY A 224 12.18 31.05 -15.33
C GLY A 224 12.79 32.44 -15.13
N CYS A 225 13.89 32.73 -15.85
CA CYS A 225 14.42 34.10 -15.96
C CYS A 225 14.05 34.66 -17.33
N GLY A 226 13.16 35.66 -17.35
CA GLY A 226 12.76 36.33 -18.59
C GLY A 226 11.50 37.19 -18.40
N THR A 227 11.23 38.03 -19.40
CA THR A 227 10.03 38.87 -19.39
C THR A 227 8.82 38.05 -19.86
N GLN A 228 7.91 37.73 -18.96
CA GLN A 228 6.60 37.19 -19.34
C GLN A 228 5.79 38.27 -20.04
N LYS A 229 5.56 38.13 -21.34
CA LYS A 229 4.59 38.97 -22.05
C LYS A 229 3.20 38.46 -21.77
N GLY A 230 2.43 39.13 -20.92
CA GLY A 230 1.01 38.85 -20.75
C GLY A 230 0.45 38.75 -19.36
N ALA A 231 1.18 39.10 -18.30
CA ALA A 231 0.58 39.29 -16.99
C ALA A 231 -0.10 40.69 -16.93
N PRO A 232 -1.41 40.77 -16.79
CA PRO A 232 -2.04 42.05 -16.39
C PRO A 232 -1.60 42.40 -14.98
N LYS A 233 -1.28 43.69 -14.74
CA LYS A 233 -0.98 44.21 -13.42
C LYS A 233 -2.21 44.13 -12.53
#